data_811bd4affa75d0703771ec07c3035bfd
#
_entry.id   811bd4affa75d0703771ec07c3035bfd
#
_cell.length_a   1.000
_cell.length_b   1.000
_cell.length_c   1.000
_cell.angle_alpha   90.00
_cell.angle_beta   90.00
_cell.angle_gamma   90.00
#
_symmetry.space_group_name_H-M   'P 1'
#
loop_
_entity.id
_entity.type
_entity.pdbx_description
1 polymer ?
#
loop_
_entity_poly.entity_id
_entity_poly.type
_entity_poly.pdbx_seq_one_letter_code
_entity_poly.pdbx_strand_id
1 'polypeptide(L)'
;MPKSFDIQVAAEDGDIVARVSGELDLAVRDEVVSTVSGALDGVRPDGRLVADLGAVTFCDSSGLGALLDLRRATSDAGIRMVLRDVPPQVARLLDLTDVDGWLPRE
;
A
#
# COMPACT_ATOMS: atom_id res chain seq x y z
N MET A 1 20.27 4.33 14.57
CA MET A 1 18.85 4.49 14.91
C MET A 1 18.03 3.45 14.15
N PRO A 2 17.19 2.68 14.83
CA PRO A 2 16.31 1.79 14.12
C PRO A 2 15.36 2.58 13.22
N LYS A 3 15.07 2.05 12.07
CA LYS A 3 14.06 2.64 11.19
C LYS A 3 12.69 2.56 11.87
N SER A 4 11.93 3.64 11.82
CA SER A 4 10.52 3.65 12.24
C SER A 4 9.63 3.14 11.11
N PHE A 5 10.09 2.13 10.39
CA PHE A 5 9.39 1.62 9.21
C PHE A 5 9.67 0.14 9.03
N ASP A 6 8.63 -0.61 8.68
CA ASP A 6 8.74 -2.00 8.28
C ASP A 6 7.65 -2.33 7.27
N ILE A 7 7.92 -3.32 6.42
CA ILE A 7 6.93 -3.85 5.49
C ILE A 7 7.03 -5.37 5.47
N GLN A 8 5.89 -6.03 5.65
CA GLN A 8 5.79 -7.48 5.64
C GLN A 8 4.78 -7.89 4.57
N VAL A 9 5.16 -8.85 3.75
CA VAL A 9 4.32 -9.32 2.65
C VAL A 9 4.03 -10.80 2.87
N ALA A 10 2.75 -11.17 2.81
CA ALA A 10 2.33 -12.55 3.03
C ALA A 10 1.17 -12.91 2.10
N ALA A 11 1.10 -14.17 1.73
CA ALA A 11 -0.04 -14.69 0.97
C ALA A 11 -1.15 -15.07 1.94
N GLU A 12 -2.38 -14.61 1.68
CA GLU A 12 -3.56 -14.92 2.49
C GLU A 12 -4.75 -15.18 1.59
N ASP A 13 -5.24 -16.41 1.58
CA ASP A 13 -6.46 -16.81 0.85
C ASP A 13 -6.47 -16.41 -0.63
N GLY A 14 -5.31 -16.49 -1.28
CA GLY A 14 -5.18 -16.14 -2.71
C GLY A 14 -4.83 -14.68 -2.95
N ASP A 15 -4.88 -13.85 -1.93
CA ASP A 15 -4.45 -12.45 -1.99
C ASP A 15 -2.98 -12.34 -1.54
N ILE A 16 -2.37 -11.22 -1.85
CA ILE A 16 -1.12 -10.80 -1.23
C ILE A 16 -1.45 -9.64 -0.31
N VAL A 17 -1.07 -9.75 0.96
CA VAL A 17 -1.28 -8.70 1.95
C VAL A 17 0.07 -8.08 2.28
N ALA A 18 0.20 -6.78 2.04
CA ALA A 18 1.38 -6.00 2.38
C ALA A 18 1.04 -5.15 3.62
N ARG A 19 1.64 -5.49 4.76
CA ARG A 19 1.46 -4.76 6.02
C ARG A 19 2.58 -3.76 6.17
N VAL A 20 2.21 -2.49 6.13
CA VAL A 20 3.16 -1.37 6.28
C VAL A 20 3.02 -0.82 7.69
N SER A 21 4.15 -0.63 8.37
CA SER A 21 4.15 -0.05 9.70
C SER A 21 5.15 1.09 9.80
N GLY A 22 4.86 2.05 10.67
CA GLY A 22 5.73 3.20 10.92
C GLY A 22 5.46 4.36 9.97
N GLU A 23 6.53 5.07 9.61
CA GLU A 23 6.44 6.29 8.80
C GLU A 23 6.54 5.98 7.31
N LEU A 24 5.51 6.34 6.58
CA LEU A 24 5.45 6.16 5.13
C LEU A 24 5.74 7.51 4.46
N ASP A 25 7.01 7.71 4.10
CA ASP A 25 7.51 8.98 3.58
C ASP A 25 8.44 8.77 2.38
N LEU A 26 9.09 9.83 1.94
CA LEU A 26 9.98 9.79 0.78
C LEU A 26 11.13 8.79 0.97
N ALA A 27 11.66 8.68 2.20
CA ALA A 27 12.82 7.82 2.47
C ALA A 27 12.54 6.34 2.21
N VAL A 28 11.28 5.89 2.34
CA VAL A 28 10.90 4.48 2.21
C VAL A 28 10.06 4.19 0.97
N ARG A 29 9.72 5.22 0.19
CA ARG A 29 8.85 5.08 -0.97
C ARG A 29 9.32 4.00 -1.95
N ASP A 30 10.60 4.06 -2.34
CA ASP A 30 11.14 3.11 -3.31
C ASP A 30 11.20 1.69 -2.75
N GLU A 31 11.50 1.55 -1.46
CA GLU A 31 11.51 0.25 -0.79
C GLU A 31 10.11 -0.37 -0.79
N VAL A 32 9.07 0.41 -0.48
CA VAL A 32 7.69 -0.06 -0.50
C VAL A 32 7.31 -0.54 -1.89
N VAL A 33 7.56 0.29 -2.90
CA VAL A 33 7.17 -0.01 -4.27
C VAL A 33 7.89 -1.25 -4.79
N SER A 34 9.21 -1.35 -4.59
CA SER A 34 9.97 -2.49 -5.11
C SER A 34 9.63 -3.79 -4.38
N THR A 35 9.46 -3.73 -3.06
CA THR A 35 9.15 -4.93 -2.26
C THR A 35 7.78 -5.49 -2.64
N VAL A 36 6.76 -4.64 -2.73
CA VAL A 36 5.41 -5.08 -3.03
C VAL A 36 5.28 -5.49 -4.50
N SER A 37 5.86 -4.71 -5.41
CA SER A 37 5.81 -5.04 -6.84
C SER A 37 6.46 -6.39 -7.13
N GLY A 38 7.54 -6.72 -6.42
CA GLY A 38 8.20 -8.02 -6.55
C GLY A 38 7.37 -9.20 -6.06
N ALA A 39 6.34 -8.95 -5.25
CA ALA A 39 5.47 -9.99 -4.72
C ALA A 39 4.19 -10.20 -5.54
N LEU A 40 3.93 -9.36 -6.54
CA LEU A 40 2.65 -9.41 -7.29
C LEU A 40 2.44 -10.73 -8.04
N ASP A 41 3.50 -11.42 -8.42
CA ASP A 41 3.39 -12.73 -9.08
C ASP A 41 2.72 -13.78 -8.20
N GLY A 42 2.70 -13.57 -6.88
CA GLY A 42 2.05 -14.47 -5.94
C GLY A 42 0.54 -14.29 -5.84
N VAL A 43 -0.02 -13.26 -6.49
CA VAL A 43 -1.47 -13.03 -6.47
C VAL A 43 -2.14 -14.02 -7.43
N ARG A 44 -3.17 -14.72 -6.95
CA ARG A 44 -3.93 -15.65 -7.79
C ARG A 44 -4.81 -14.89 -8.77
N PRO A 45 -5.31 -15.57 -9.85
CA PRO A 45 -6.09 -14.88 -10.89
C PRO A 45 -7.26 -14.03 -10.40
N ASP A 46 -7.94 -14.45 -9.32
CA ASP A 46 -9.04 -13.68 -8.72
C ASP A 46 -8.64 -12.98 -7.43
N GLY A 47 -7.34 -12.97 -7.12
CA GLY A 47 -6.83 -12.39 -5.91
C GLY A 47 -6.61 -10.89 -6.03
N ARG A 48 -6.21 -10.29 -4.90
CA ARG A 48 -6.00 -8.85 -4.77
C ARG A 48 -4.66 -8.58 -4.12
N LEU A 49 -4.15 -7.36 -4.32
CA LEU A 49 -3.16 -6.79 -3.42
C LEU A 49 -3.92 -6.01 -2.35
N VAL A 50 -3.71 -6.37 -1.10
CA VAL A 50 -4.27 -5.65 0.04
C VAL A 50 -3.14 -4.90 0.72
N ALA A 51 -3.21 -3.59 0.75
CA ALA A 51 -2.25 -2.76 1.48
C ALA A 51 -2.86 -2.45 2.86
N ASP A 52 -2.33 -3.11 3.89
CA ASP A 52 -2.79 -2.94 5.26
C ASP A 52 -1.99 -1.81 5.90
N LEU A 53 -2.68 -0.73 6.23
CA LEU A 53 -2.08 0.50 6.74
C LEU A 53 -2.35 0.72 8.23
N GLY A 54 -2.88 -0.31 8.92
CA GLY A 54 -3.30 -0.18 10.31
C GLY A 54 -2.19 0.21 11.29
N ALA A 55 -0.93 -0.08 10.96
CA ALA A 55 0.20 0.26 11.80
C ALA A 55 1.03 1.44 11.26
N VAL A 56 0.53 2.15 10.25
CA VAL A 56 1.17 3.38 9.75
C VAL A 56 0.91 4.50 10.74
N THR A 57 1.99 5.15 11.19
CA THR A 57 1.93 6.23 12.19
C THR A 57 2.03 7.61 11.55
N PHE A 58 2.52 7.69 10.30
CA PHE A 58 2.67 8.94 9.58
C PHE A 58 2.65 8.65 8.09
N CYS A 59 2.00 9.52 7.32
CA CYS A 59 2.01 9.44 5.86
C CYS A 59 1.91 10.85 5.29
N ASP A 60 2.86 11.21 4.44
CA ASP A 60 2.84 12.49 3.72
C ASP A 60 2.51 12.28 2.24
N SER A 61 2.65 13.33 1.43
CA SER A 61 2.36 13.23 0.00
C SER A 61 3.29 12.24 -0.72
N SER A 62 4.52 12.06 -0.24
CA SER A 62 5.43 11.07 -0.82
C SER A 62 4.99 9.65 -0.49
N GLY A 63 4.45 9.44 0.73
CA GLY A 63 3.86 8.16 1.11
C GLY A 63 2.63 7.85 0.28
N LEU A 64 1.77 8.85 0.06
CA LEU A 64 0.64 8.69 -0.84
C LEU A 64 1.12 8.34 -2.25
N GLY A 65 2.20 8.98 -2.71
CA GLY A 65 2.80 8.67 -4.00
C GLY A 65 3.23 7.21 -4.11
N ALA A 66 3.74 6.61 -3.03
CA ALA A 66 4.08 5.18 -3.02
C ALA A 66 2.83 4.32 -3.23
N LEU A 67 1.72 4.66 -2.57
CA LEU A 67 0.47 3.92 -2.75
C LEU A 67 -0.06 4.05 -4.19
N LEU A 68 0.07 5.23 -4.78
CA LEU A 68 -0.34 5.45 -6.18
C LEU A 68 0.56 4.68 -7.15
N ASP A 69 1.86 4.61 -6.88
CA ASP A 69 2.78 3.79 -7.68
C ASP A 69 2.39 2.30 -7.62
N LEU A 70 2.01 1.81 -6.44
CA LEU A 70 1.52 0.44 -6.30
C LEU A 70 0.23 0.21 -7.08
N ARG A 71 -0.68 1.18 -7.03
CA ARG A 71 -1.93 1.09 -7.78
C ARG A 71 -1.67 1.00 -9.29
N ARG A 72 -0.69 1.76 -9.76
CA ARG A 72 -0.31 1.72 -11.17
C ARG A 72 0.29 0.37 -11.53
N ALA A 73 1.17 -0.17 -10.69
CA ALA A 73 1.78 -1.48 -10.92
C ALA A 73 0.75 -2.60 -10.92
N THR A 74 -0.22 -2.57 -10.00
CA THR A 74 -1.29 -3.58 -9.95
C THR A 74 -2.21 -3.47 -11.16
N SER A 75 -2.53 -2.23 -11.57
CA SER A 75 -3.36 -2.00 -12.74
C SER A 75 -2.71 -2.56 -14.01
N ASP A 76 -1.40 -2.33 -14.16
CA ASP A 76 -0.65 -2.84 -15.32
C ASP A 76 -0.61 -4.37 -15.33
N ALA A 77 -0.64 -4.99 -14.15
CA ALA A 77 -0.64 -6.45 -14.00
C ALA A 77 -2.06 -7.07 -14.02
N GLY A 78 -3.10 -6.25 -14.14
CA GLY A 78 -4.48 -6.73 -14.11
C GLY A 78 -4.95 -7.18 -12.74
N ILE A 79 -4.35 -6.66 -11.68
CA ILE A 79 -4.64 -7.03 -10.28
C ILE A 79 -5.41 -5.90 -9.61
N ARG A 80 -6.43 -6.24 -8.82
CA ARG A 80 -7.14 -5.26 -8.00
C ARG A 80 -6.32 -4.93 -6.76
N MET A 81 -6.36 -3.67 -6.35
CA MET A 81 -5.72 -3.21 -5.12
C MET A 81 -6.76 -2.58 -4.22
N VAL A 82 -6.70 -2.89 -2.92
CA VAL A 82 -7.54 -2.24 -1.90
C VAL A 82 -6.67 -1.87 -0.70
N LEU A 83 -7.12 -0.86 0.03
CA LEU A 83 -6.50 -0.44 1.29
C LEU A 83 -7.31 -1.01 2.45
N ARG A 84 -6.63 -1.47 3.49
CA ARG A 84 -7.24 -2.04 4.70
C ARG A 84 -6.79 -1.26 5.91
N ASP A 85 -7.71 -1.06 6.87
CA ASP A 85 -7.42 -0.43 8.17
C ASP A 85 -6.76 0.94 8.01
N VAL A 86 -7.32 1.77 7.15
CA VAL A 86 -6.77 3.09 6.83
C VAL A 86 -6.86 4.01 8.06
N PRO A 87 -5.72 4.48 8.61
CA PRO A 87 -5.77 5.38 9.76
C PRO A 87 -6.44 6.72 9.41
N PRO A 88 -7.03 7.42 10.40
CA PRO A 88 -7.71 8.70 10.13
C PRO A 88 -6.84 9.74 9.42
N GLN A 89 -5.56 9.81 9.75
CA GLN A 89 -4.64 10.73 9.09
C GLN A 89 -4.48 10.42 7.61
N VAL A 90 -4.36 9.14 7.26
CA VAL A 90 -4.24 8.71 5.86
C VAL A 90 -5.56 8.93 5.14
N ALA A 91 -6.69 8.60 5.78
CA ALA A 91 -8.00 8.84 5.20
C ALA A 91 -8.20 10.31 4.86
N ARG A 92 -7.78 11.21 5.75
CA ARG A 92 -7.86 12.66 5.51
C ARG A 92 -7.01 13.07 4.30
N LEU A 93 -5.80 12.51 4.19
CA LEU A 93 -4.93 12.80 3.07
C LEU A 93 -5.54 12.34 1.74
N LEU A 94 -6.16 11.17 1.73
CA LEU A 94 -6.87 10.65 0.56
C LEU A 94 -8.02 11.56 0.17
N ASP A 95 -8.81 12.01 1.14
CA ASP A 95 -9.95 12.90 0.90
C ASP A 95 -9.50 14.25 0.33
N LEU A 96 -8.40 14.81 0.88
CA LEU A 96 -7.89 16.11 0.46
C LEU A 96 -7.29 16.08 -0.94
N THR A 97 -6.78 14.94 -1.37
CA THR A 97 -6.13 14.82 -2.68
C THR A 97 -7.04 14.24 -3.77
N ASP A 98 -8.28 13.91 -3.40
CA ASP A 98 -9.31 13.42 -4.34
C ASP A 98 -8.88 12.17 -5.10
N VAL A 99 -8.22 11.24 -4.39
CA VAL A 99 -7.77 9.96 -4.98
C VAL A 99 -8.55 8.75 -4.49
N ASP A 100 -9.65 8.95 -3.76
CA ASP A 100 -10.44 7.87 -3.16
C ASP A 100 -10.91 6.82 -4.17
N GLY A 101 -11.36 7.27 -5.35
CA GLY A 101 -11.80 6.35 -6.39
C GLY A 101 -10.65 5.57 -7.01
N TRP A 102 -9.43 6.07 -6.88
CA TRP A 102 -8.23 5.44 -7.41
C TRP A 102 -7.63 4.43 -6.43
N LEU A 103 -7.81 4.68 -5.13
CA LEU A 103 -7.31 3.82 -4.05
C LEU A 103 -8.50 3.37 -3.18
N PRO A 104 -9.27 2.36 -3.65
CA PRO A 104 -10.46 1.93 -2.91
C PRO A 104 -10.08 1.30 -1.57
N ARG A 105 -10.93 1.54 -0.57
CA ARG A 105 -10.78 0.96 0.77
C ARG A 105 -11.65 -0.28 0.88
N GLU A 106 -11.12 -1.25 1.63
CA GLU A 106 -11.86 -2.48 1.90
C GLU A 106 -13.06 -2.22 2.81
#